data_3104dc1a10e53f015189ad11f8a4c926
#
_entry.id   3104dc1a10e53f015189ad11f8a4c926
#
_cell.length_a   1.000
_cell.length_b   1.000
_cell.length_c   1.000
_cell.angle_alpha   90.00
_cell.angle_beta   90.00
_cell.angle_gamma   90.00
#
_symmetry.space_group_name_H-M   'P 1'
#
loop_
_entity.id
_entity.type
_entity.pdbx_description
1 polymer ?
#
loop_
_entity_poly.entity_id
_entity_poly.type
_entity_poly.pdbx_seq_one_letter_code
_entity_poly.pdbx_strand_id
1 'polypeptide(L)'
;GEVKAIKTVIARIPAYGRELASNTWMVKNVLDAGVHGVVFPHIETAEQALTAVGAMRYPQEPGARDFEPVGIRGSGAMVAAETWDLLLQT
;
A
#
# COMPACT_ATOMS: atom_id res chain seq x y z
N GLY A 1 2.67 28.04 2.27
CA GLY A 1 3.81 27.86 1.40
C GLY A 1 3.45 27.09 0.15
N GLU A 2 4.35 27.07 -0.78
CA GLU A 2 4.17 26.31 -1.99
C GLU A 2 4.25 24.81 -1.72
N VAL A 3 3.35 24.06 -2.33
CA VAL A 3 3.42 22.61 -2.32
C VAL A 3 4.21 22.17 -3.55
N LYS A 4 5.29 21.47 -3.32
CA LYS A 4 6.13 20.94 -4.40
C LYS A 4 6.21 19.42 -4.28
N ALA A 5 5.86 18.75 -5.37
CA ALA A 5 6.11 17.33 -5.47
C ALA A 5 7.63 17.12 -5.53
N ILE A 6 8.19 16.45 -4.54
CA ILE A 6 9.63 16.24 -4.46
C ILE A 6 10.00 15.04 -5.30
N LYS A 7 9.55 13.87 -4.92
CA LYS A 7 9.78 12.63 -5.66
C LYS A 7 8.75 11.59 -5.24
N THR A 8 8.38 10.72 -6.18
CA THR A 8 7.61 9.54 -5.85
C THR A 8 8.55 8.48 -5.29
N VAL A 9 8.19 7.95 -4.13
CA VAL A 9 8.97 6.90 -3.48
C VAL A 9 8.25 5.57 -3.65
N ILE A 10 8.96 4.60 -4.22
CA ILE A 10 8.46 3.25 -4.44
C ILE A 10 9.38 2.28 -3.71
N ALA A 11 8.80 1.41 -2.91
CA ALA A 11 9.56 0.42 -2.15
C ALA A 11 9.33 -0.97 -2.71
N ARG A 12 10.37 -1.78 -2.76
CA ARG A 12 10.28 -3.20 -3.07
C ARG A 12 10.29 -3.98 -1.77
N ILE A 13 9.28 -4.82 -1.56
CA ILE A 13 9.25 -5.67 -0.37
C ILE A 13 10.02 -6.97 -0.61
N PRO A 14 10.59 -7.60 0.43
CA PRO A 14 11.34 -8.84 0.27
C PRO A 14 10.48 -10.08 0.09
N ALA A 15 9.20 -10.06 0.48
CA ALA A 15 8.34 -11.23 0.36
C ALA A 15 7.98 -11.51 -1.09
N TYR A 16 8.18 -12.75 -1.53
CA TYR A 16 7.75 -13.19 -2.86
C TYR A 16 6.26 -13.47 -2.88
N GLY A 17 5.67 -13.53 -4.10
CA GLY A 17 4.24 -13.72 -4.26
C GLY A 17 3.66 -14.87 -3.45
N ARG A 18 4.33 -16.03 -3.44
CA ARG A 18 3.88 -17.19 -2.68
C ARG A 18 3.96 -17.03 -1.16
N GLU A 19 4.75 -16.07 -0.69
CA GLU A 19 4.91 -15.78 0.74
C GLU A 19 4.04 -14.62 1.19
N LEU A 20 3.45 -13.90 0.26
CA LEU A 20 2.80 -12.63 0.53
C LEU A 20 1.62 -12.76 1.49
N ALA A 21 0.84 -13.83 1.37
CA ALA A 21 -0.32 -14.04 2.25
C ALA A 21 0.07 -14.07 3.73
N SER A 22 1.25 -14.61 4.05
CA SER A 22 1.75 -14.68 5.42
C SER A 22 2.48 -13.40 5.84
N ASN A 23 2.83 -12.54 4.92
CA ASN A 23 3.70 -11.38 5.15
C ASN A 23 3.07 -10.07 4.70
N THR A 24 1.75 -9.99 4.66
CA THR A 24 1.05 -8.75 4.27
C THR A 24 1.35 -7.58 5.22
N TRP A 25 1.80 -7.87 6.43
CA TRP A 25 2.20 -6.85 7.39
C TRP A 25 3.36 -5.97 6.88
N MET A 26 4.23 -6.52 6.03
CA MET A 26 5.33 -5.75 5.42
C MET A 26 4.77 -4.64 4.54
N VAL A 27 3.72 -4.94 3.77
CA VAL A 27 3.08 -3.96 2.90
C VAL A 27 2.48 -2.83 3.74
N LYS A 28 1.78 -3.18 4.80
CA LYS A 28 1.19 -2.20 5.70
C LYS A 28 2.24 -1.29 6.31
N ASN A 29 3.33 -1.86 6.82
CA ASN A 29 4.40 -1.09 7.44
C ASN A 29 5.04 -0.11 6.46
N VAL A 30 5.32 -0.56 5.24
CA VAL A 30 5.94 0.27 4.22
C VAL A 30 5.02 1.42 3.82
N LEU A 31 3.74 1.13 3.59
CA LEU A 31 2.76 2.15 3.23
C LEU A 31 2.50 3.13 4.37
N ASP A 32 2.44 2.64 5.60
CA ASP A 32 2.26 3.50 6.77
C ASP A 32 3.45 4.41 7.01
N ALA A 33 4.64 4.02 6.56
CA ALA A 33 5.82 4.87 6.57
C ALA A 33 5.76 6.00 5.54
N GLY A 34 4.82 5.93 4.57
CA GLY A 34 4.55 7.02 3.65
C GLY A 34 5.03 6.83 2.22
N VAL A 35 5.47 5.62 1.82
CA VAL A 35 5.81 5.39 0.41
C VAL A 35 4.57 5.46 -0.47
N HIS A 36 4.76 5.81 -1.73
CA HIS A 36 3.66 6.01 -2.68
C HIS A 36 3.28 4.74 -3.44
N GLY A 37 4.18 3.77 -3.51
CA GLY A 37 3.91 2.52 -4.20
C GLY A 37 4.81 1.41 -3.71
N VAL A 38 4.44 0.17 -4.05
CA VAL A 38 5.15 -1.03 -3.62
C VAL A 38 5.37 -1.93 -4.83
N VAL A 39 6.58 -2.46 -4.96
CA VAL A 39 6.90 -3.48 -5.94
C VAL A 39 6.83 -4.85 -5.28
N PHE A 40 6.00 -5.72 -5.86
CA PHE A 40 5.81 -7.09 -5.37
C PHE A 40 6.60 -8.05 -6.23
N PRO A 41 7.67 -8.66 -5.71
CA PRO A 41 8.46 -9.59 -6.50
C PRO A 41 7.76 -10.93 -6.68
N HIS A 42 7.96 -11.55 -7.86
CA HIS A 42 7.55 -12.92 -8.14
C HIS A 42 6.05 -13.21 -7.94
N ILE A 43 5.19 -12.31 -8.38
CA ILE A 43 3.76 -12.59 -8.47
C ILE A 43 3.53 -13.49 -9.68
N GLU A 44 2.97 -14.67 -9.45
CA GLU A 44 2.80 -15.68 -10.49
C GLU A 44 1.34 -16.07 -10.73
N THR A 45 0.43 -15.78 -9.78
CA THR A 45 -0.98 -16.16 -9.88
C THR A 45 -1.90 -14.98 -9.66
N ALA A 46 -3.12 -15.08 -10.18
CA ALA A 46 -4.14 -14.07 -9.93
C ALA A 46 -4.47 -13.94 -8.45
N GLU A 47 -4.48 -15.06 -7.73
CA GLU A 47 -4.73 -15.04 -6.28
C GLU A 47 -3.67 -14.25 -5.53
N GLN A 48 -2.40 -14.43 -5.89
CA GLN A 48 -1.32 -13.65 -5.30
C GLN A 48 -1.47 -12.17 -5.62
N ALA A 49 -1.86 -11.82 -6.84
CA ALA A 49 -2.10 -10.43 -7.22
C ALA A 49 -3.24 -9.82 -6.40
N LEU A 50 -4.32 -10.56 -6.19
CA LEU A 50 -5.44 -10.09 -5.36
C LEU A 50 -5.03 -9.88 -3.91
N THR A 51 -4.19 -10.77 -3.37
CA THR A 51 -3.64 -10.61 -2.03
C THR A 51 -2.81 -9.33 -1.92
N ALA A 52 -1.98 -9.05 -2.91
CA ALA A 52 -1.18 -7.83 -2.96
C ALA A 52 -2.05 -6.58 -2.96
N VAL A 53 -3.07 -6.54 -3.82
CA VAL A 53 -3.97 -5.41 -3.91
C VAL A 53 -4.73 -5.21 -2.60
N GLY A 54 -5.26 -6.28 -2.02
CA GLY A 54 -5.97 -6.21 -0.74
C GLY A 54 -5.10 -5.66 0.39
N ALA A 55 -3.82 -6.02 0.40
CA ALA A 55 -2.88 -5.54 1.42
C ALA A 55 -2.64 -4.02 1.33
N MET A 56 -2.82 -3.43 0.15
CA MET A 56 -2.61 -2.00 -0.07
C MET A 56 -3.85 -1.15 0.15
N ARG A 57 -5.03 -1.74 0.10
CA ARG A 57 -6.30 -1.02 0.09
C ARG A 57 -6.90 -0.91 1.49
N TYR A 58 -7.59 0.21 1.73
CA TYR A 58 -8.49 0.31 2.87
C TYR A 58 -9.79 -0.43 2.56
N PRO A 59 -10.47 -0.96 3.59
CA PRO A 59 -11.76 -1.61 3.37
C PRO A 59 -12.73 -0.64 2.67
N GLN A 60 -13.40 -1.12 1.63
CA GLN A 60 -14.42 -0.38 0.92
C GLN A 60 -15.77 -0.53 1.60
N GLU A 61 -16.68 0.41 1.34
CA GLU A 61 -18.04 0.30 1.83
C GLU A 61 -18.80 -0.80 1.09
N PRO A 62 -19.69 -1.53 1.79
CA PRO A 62 -20.54 -2.52 1.13
C PRO A 62 -21.33 -1.88 -0.01
N GLY A 63 -21.37 -2.56 -1.15
CA GLY A 63 -22.07 -2.05 -2.34
C GLY A 63 -21.22 -1.20 -3.27
N ALA A 64 -19.96 -0.88 -2.90
CA ALA A 64 -19.05 -0.20 -3.81
C ALA A 64 -18.75 -1.08 -5.04
N ARG A 65 -18.63 -0.44 -6.20
CA ARG A 65 -18.31 -1.18 -7.44
C ARG A 65 -17.00 -1.93 -7.38
N ASP A 66 -16.04 -1.38 -6.66
CA ASP A 66 -14.72 -1.94 -6.49
C ASP A 66 -14.53 -2.57 -5.11
N PHE A 67 -15.59 -3.16 -4.57
CA PHE A 67 -15.55 -3.76 -3.24
C PHE A 67 -14.50 -4.86 -3.13
N GLU A 68 -14.36 -5.66 -4.18
CA GLU A 68 -13.37 -6.73 -4.23
C GLU A 68 -12.11 -6.29 -5.00
N PRO A 69 -10.91 -6.70 -4.59
CA PRO A 69 -10.61 -7.41 -3.34
C PRO A 69 -10.74 -6.50 -2.12
N VAL A 70 -11.25 -7.06 -1.03
CA VAL A 70 -11.45 -6.28 0.19
C VAL A 70 -10.12 -5.81 0.74
N GLY A 71 -10.04 -4.53 1.07
CA GLY A 71 -8.86 -3.95 1.68
C GLY A 71 -8.70 -4.36 3.13
N ILE A 72 -7.46 -4.60 3.53
CA ILE A 72 -7.12 -4.98 4.90
C ILE A 72 -6.22 -3.98 5.61
N ARG A 73 -5.98 -2.83 4.98
CA ARG A 73 -5.16 -1.78 5.54
C ARG A 73 -5.87 -1.12 6.72
N GLY A 74 -5.11 -0.83 7.78
CA GLY A 74 -5.66 -0.30 9.02
C GLY A 74 -5.33 1.17 9.27
N SER A 75 -5.32 1.57 10.54
CA SER A 75 -5.31 2.96 10.98
C SER A 75 -3.99 3.74 10.81
N GLY A 76 -2.93 3.12 10.32
CA GLY A 76 -1.66 3.82 10.04
C GLY A 76 -1.75 4.86 8.92
N ALA A 77 -2.89 4.97 8.27
CA ALA A 77 -3.14 5.92 7.19
C ALA A 77 -2.86 7.37 7.58
N MET A 78 -3.16 7.74 8.81
CA MET A 78 -2.94 9.11 9.27
C MET A 78 -1.46 9.47 9.26
N VAL A 79 -0.61 8.54 9.67
CA VAL A 79 0.84 8.74 9.67
C VAL A 79 1.36 8.87 8.24
N ALA A 80 0.88 8.04 7.33
CA ALA A 80 1.26 8.11 5.92
C ALA A 80 0.86 9.46 5.31
N ALA A 81 -0.35 9.92 5.58
CA ALA A 81 -0.84 11.20 5.07
C ALA A 81 0.00 12.37 5.60
N GLU A 82 0.34 12.36 6.88
CA GLU A 82 1.22 13.36 7.48
C GLU A 82 2.61 13.37 6.82
N THR A 83 3.16 12.19 6.55
CA THR A 83 4.44 12.05 5.88
C THR A 83 4.39 12.64 4.48
N TRP A 84 3.32 12.37 3.73
CA TRP A 84 3.15 12.93 2.39
C TRP A 84 3.06 14.45 2.42
N ASP A 85 2.33 15.00 3.38
CA ASP A 85 2.25 16.45 3.55
C ASP A 85 3.64 17.06 3.78
N LEU A 86 4.43 16.45 4.66
CA LEU A 86 5.79 16.91 4.94
C LEU A 86 6.70 16.85 3.70
N LEU A 87 6.56 15.80 2.91
CA LEU A 87 7.34 15.63 1.69
C LEU A 87 6.96 16.61 0.58
N LEU A 88 5.71 17.06 0.57
CA LEU A 88 5.21 18.00 -0.42
C LEU A 88 5.40 19.46 -0.03
N GLN A 89 5.62 19.73 1.24
CA GLN A 89 5.87 21.08 1.74
C GLN A 89 7.35 21.41 1.66
N THR A 90 7.66 22.53 1.08
CA THR A 90 9.03 23.01 1.00
C THR A 90 9.12 24.49 1.35
#